data_33153fc7896a0460de824a55a4f49a46
#
_entry.id   33153fc7896a0460de824a55a4f49a46
#
_cell.length_a   1.000
_cell.length_b   1.000
_cell.length_c   1.000
_cell.angle_alpha   90.00
_cell.angle_beta   90.00
_cell.angle_gamma   90.00
#
_symmetry.space_group_name_H-M   'P 1'
#
loop_
_entity.id
_entity.type
_entity.pdbx_description
1 polymer ?
#
loop_
_entity_poly.entity_id
_entity_poly.type
_entity_poly.pdbx_seq_one_letter_code
_entity_poly.pdbx_strand_id
1 'polypeptide(L)'
;MRFVDTNILLYAVSTDPGEKRKAGIACAILDSEDLALSVQVLQEFYVQSTRPKRSGCLTHEKAGLLIEAFLRYPVQETTVALVKGALDAKERFQISFWDAAIIEAARALGCKTVLSEDLGSGRDYDGVRVEDPFRE
;
A
#
# COMPACT_ATOMS: atom_id res chain seq x y z
N MET A 1 12.99 -6.54 1.17
CA MET A 1 11.94 -5.71 0.51
C MET A 1 10.97 -5.19 1.57
N ARG A 2 10.48 -4.00 1.34
CA ARG A 2 9.42 -3.39 2.15
C ARG A 2 8.15 -3.31 1.31
N PHE A 3 7.05 -3.73 1.86
CA PHE A 3 5.75 -3.65 1.18
C PHE A 3 5.16 -2.26 1.40
N VAL A 4 4.61 -1.65 0.36
CA VAL A 4 3.96 -0.33 0.47
C VAL A 4 2.45 -0.47 0.37
N ASP A 5 1.75 0.09 1.36
CA ASP A 5 0.30 0.16 1.35
C ASP A 5 -0.18 1.31 0.44
N THR A 6 -1.44 1.29 0.10
CA THR A 6 -2.05 2.22 -0.86
C THR A 6 -1.83 3.69 -0.49
N ASN A 7 -1.90 4.03 0.80
CA ASN A 7 -1.75 5.43 1.22
C ASN A 7 -0.38 6.02 0.83
N ILE A 8 0.68 5.21 0.77
CA ILE A 8 1.99 5.68 0.32
C ILE A 8 1.91 6.18 -1.12
N LEU A 9 1.28 5.40 -2.01
CA LEU A 9 1.12 5.78 -3.41
C LEU A 9 0.24 7.03 -3.57
N LEU A 10 -0.83 7.12 -2.79
CA LEU A 10 -1.75 8.25 -2.85
C LEU A 10 -1.08 9.55 -2.41
N TYR A 11 -0.28 9.52 -1.34
CA TYR A 11 0.46 10.71 -0.91
C TYR A 11 1.49 11.13 -1.95
N ALA A 12 2.16 10.17 -2.58
CA ALA A 12 3.18 10.48 -3.58
C ALA A 12 2.65 11.30 -4.76
N VAL A 13 1.36 11.14 -5.10
CA VAL A 13 0.72 11.87 -6.20
C VAL A 13 -0.16 13.02 -5.71
N SER A 14 -0.22 13.27 -4.41
CA SER A 14 -1.07 14.31 -3.84
C SER A 14 -0.60 15.70 -4.23
N THR A 15 -1.56 16.56 -4.58
CA THR A 15 -1.33 17.99 -4.82
C THR A 15 -1.92 18.86 -3.72
N ASP A 16 -2.47 18.27 -2.68
CA ASP A 16 -3.06 18.98 -1.55
C ASP A 16 -1.93 19.65 -0.74
N PRO A 17 -1.96 21.00 -0.57
CA PRO A 17 -0.95 21.69 0.23
C PRO A 17 -0.84 21.17 1.67
N GLY A 18 -1.93 20.67 2.24
CA GLY A 18 -1.95 20.08 3.58
C GLY A 18 -1.21 18.76 3.68
N GLU A 19 -0.94 18.12 2.54
CA GLU A 19 -0.24 16.83 2.46
C GLU A 19 1.18 16.95 1.90
N LYS A 20 1.71 18.17 1.75
CA LYS A 20 3.01 18.40 1.10
C LYS A 20 4.15 17.66 1.80
N ARG A 21 4.19 17.65 3.12
CA ARG A 21 5.22 16.94 3.89
C ARG A 21 5.15 15.45 3.62
N LYS A 22 3.95 14.85 3.70
CA LYS A 22 3.75 13.41 3.45
C LYS A 22 4.05 13.06 1.99
N ALA A 23 3.68 13.92 1.06
CA ALA A 23 3.99 13.73 -0.37
C ALA A 23 5.50 13.64 -0.61
N GLY A 24 6.27 14.51 0.03
CA GLY A 24 7.74 14.48 -0.08
C GLY A 24 8.33 13.19 0.47
N ILE A 25 7.85 12.73 1.62
CA ILE A 25 8.29 11.47 2.23
C ILE A 25 7.94 10.29 1.33
N ALA A 26 6.70 10.24 0.83
CA ALA A 26 6.23 9.16 -0.04
C ALA A 26 7.03 9.09 -1.34
N CYS A 27 7.29 10.24 -1.97
CA CYS A 27 8.10 10.29 -3.20
C CYS A 27 9.51 9.77 -2.95
N ALA A 28 10.12 10.13 -1.82
CA ALA A 28 11.45 9.63 -1.47
C ALA A 28 11.45 8.10 -1.27
N ILE A 29 10.39 7.55 -0.67
CA ILE A 29 10.24 6.10 -0.52
C ILE A 29 10.17 5.43 -1.90
N LEU A 30 9.39 5.98 -2.83
CA LEU A 30 9.21 5.39 -4.15
C LEU A 30 10.48 5.47 -5.02
N ASP A 31 11.47 6.25 -4.65
CA ASP A 31 12.78 6.23 -5.30
C ASP A 31 13.61 5.02 -4.88
N SER A 32 13.20 4.30 -3.85
CA SER A 32 13.88 3.08 -3.39
C SER A 32 13.62 1.93 -4.35
N GLU A 33 14.58 1.00 -4.44
CA GLU A 33 14.44 -0.19 -5.30
C GLU A 33 13.95 -1.42 -4.52
N ASP A 34 13.95 -1.37 -3.21
CA ASP A 34 13.63 -2.50 -2.32
C ASP A 34 12.16 -2.54 -1.92
N LEU A 35 11.26 -2.14 -2.80
CA LEU A 35 9.84 -2.08 -2.53
C LEU A 35 9.08 -3.20 -3.21
N ALA A 36 7.91 -3.50 -2.67
CA ALA A 36 6.97 -4.46 -3.25
C ALA A 36 5.54 -3.99 -2.96
N LEU A 37 4.58 -4.47 -3.72
CA LEU A 37 3.18 -4.15 -3.52
C LEU A 37 2.29 -5.31 -3.99
N SER A 38 0.99 -5.12 -4.04
CA SER A 38 0.05 -6.16 -4.45
C SER A 38 -0.94 -5.63 -5.48
N VAL A 39 -1.63 -6.57 -6.15
CA VAL A 39 -2.73 -6.22 -7.06
C VAL A 39 -3.79 -5.41 -6.33
N GLN A 40 -4.12 -5.77 -5.08
CA GLN A 40 -5.08 -5.00 -4.28
C GLN A 40 -4.65 -3.53 -4.14
N VAL A 41 -3.38 -3.29 -3.87
CA VAL A 41 -2.85 -1.92 -3.74
C VAL A 41 -3.03 -1.14 -5.05
N LEU A 42 -2.75 -1.79 -6.19
CA LEU A 42 -2.95 -1.16 -7.50
C LEU A 42 -4.43 -0.82 -7.74
N GLN A 43 -5.33 -1.73 -7.39
CA GLN A 43 -6.77 -1.53 -7.54
C GLN A 43 -7.26 -0.37 -6.67
N GLU A 44 -6.86 -0.36 -5.41
CA GLU A 44 -7.23 0.71 -4.48
C GLU A 44 -6.67 2.06 -4.93
N PHE A 45 -5.43 2.06 -5.40
CA PHE A 45 -4.81 3.28 -5.93
C PHE A 45 -5.63 3.84 -7.10
N TYR A 46 -5.98 2.97 -8.07
CA TYR A 46 -6.77 3.42 -9.22
C TYR A 46 -8.10 4.03 -8.79
N VAL A 47 -8.86 3.29 -7.98
CA VAL A 47 -10.20 3.73 -7.56
C VAL A 47 -10.14 5.04 -6.78
N GLN A 48 -9.21 5.15 -5.84
CA GLN A 48 -9.13 6.33 -4.98
C GLN A 48 -8.52 7.54 -5.66
N SER A 49 -7.48 7.35 -6.49
CA SER A 49 -6.80 8.47 -7.15
C SER A 49 -7.65 9.11 -8.26
N THR A 50 -8.58 8.35 -8.84
CA THR A 50 -9.47 8.85 -9.91
C THR A 50 -10.84 9.27 -9.40
N ARG A 51 -11.08 9.22 -8.10
CA ARG A 51 -12.38 9.58 -7.51
C ARG A 51 -12.70 11.05 -7.78
N PRO A 52 -13.85 11.36 -8.43
CA PRO A 52 -14.16 12.75 -8.84
C PRO A 52 -14.19 13.76 -7.68
N LYS A 53 -14.57 13.31 -6.49
CA LYS A 53 -14.63 14.19 -5.30
C LYS A 53 -13.27 14.44 -4.65
N ARG A 54 -12.24 13.70 -5.04
CA ARG A 54 -10.90 13.88 -4.50
C ARG A 54 -10.28 15.15 -5.09
N SER A 55 -9.77 16.02 -4.24
CA SER A 55 -9.01 17.18 -4.69
C SER A 55 -7.77 16.74 -5.46
N GLY A 56 -7.59 17.27 -6.68
CA GLY A 56 -6.47 16.87 -7.53
C GLY A 56 -6.59 15.45 -8.07
N CYS A 57 -7.81 14.94 -8.27
CA CYS A 57 -8.01 13.59 -8.79
C CYS A 57 -7.33 13.42 -10.15
N LEU A 58 -6.81 12.21 -10.38
CA LEU A 58 -6.15 11.88 -11.64
C LEU A 58 -7.17 11.49 -12.71
N THR A 59 -6.80 11.73 -13.97
CA THR A 59 -7.54 11.15 -15.09
C THR A 59 -7.27 9.64 -15.17
N HIS A 60 -8.15 8.92 -15.87
CA HIS A 60 -7.94 7.50 -16.16
C HIS A 60 -6.57 7.26 -16.81
N GLU A 61 -6.21 8.05 -17.81
CA GLU A 61 -4.95 7.89 -18.53
C GLU A 61 -3.74 8.09 -17.61
N LYS A 62 -3.79 9.11 -16.76
CA LYS A 62 -2.67 9.42 -15.86
C LYS A 62 -2.52 8.33 -14.79
N ALA A 63 -3.63 7.87 -14.21
CA ALA A 63 -3.60 6.77 -13.25
C ALA A 63 -3.04 5.49 -13.88
N GLY A 64 -3.44 5.18 -15.12
CA GLY A 64 -2.94 4.03 -15.85
C GLY A 64 -1.44 4.07 -16.08
N LEU A 65 -0.90 5.25 -16.45
CA LEU A 65 0.55 5.42 -16.63
C LEU A 65 1.32 5.23 -15.33
N LEU A 66 0.76 5.70 -14.21
CA LEU A 66 1.39 5.52 -12.90
C LEU A 66 1.39 4.05 -12.48
N ILE A 67 0.28 3.33 -12.72
CA ILE A 67 0.21 1.90 -12.45
C ILE A 67 1.28 1.15 -13.24
N GLU A 68 1.44 1.46 -14.54
CA GLU A 68 2.50 0.86 -15.34
C GLU A 68 3.88 1.12 -14.73
N ALA A 69 4.12 2.33 -14.22
CA ALA A 69 5.38 2.65 -13.56
C ALA A 69 5.58 1.85 -12.27
N PHE A 70 4.51 1.60 -11.51
CA PHE A 70 4.59 0.80 -10.28
C PHE A 70 4.90 -0.68 -10.55
N LEU A 71 4.62 -1.17 -11.75
CA LEU A 71 4.91 -2.56 -12.10
C LEU A 71 6.40 -2.87 -12.17
N ARG A 72 7.28 -1.87 -12.02
CA ARG A 72 8.71 -2.11 -11.85
C ARG A 72 9.05 -2.83 -10.55
N TYR A 73 8.16 -2.77 -9.55
CA TYR A 73 8.32 -3.50 -8.30
C TYR A 73 7.67 -4.87 -8.37
N PRO A 74 8.10 -5.85 -7.55
CA PRO A 74 7.38 -7.11 -7.40
C PRO A 74 5.94 -6.86 -6.94
N VAL A 75 4.99 -7.53 -7.59
CA VAL A 75 3.55 -7.40 -7.30
C VAL A 75 3.00 -8.76 -6.91
N GLN A 76 2.44 -8.85 -5.70
CA GLN A 76 1.75 -10.07 -5.27
C GLN A 76 0.36 -10.13 -5.89
N GLU A 77 0.09 -11.18 -6.61
CA GLU A 77 -1.24 -11.40 -7.18
C GLU A 77 -2.21 -11.91 -6.12
N THR A 78 -3.50 -11.65 -6.33
CA THR A 78 -4.56 -12.13 -5.44
C THR A 78 -4.91 -13.56 -5.84
N THR A 79 -4.33 -14.52 -5.12
CA THR A 79 -4.58 -15.95 -5.32
C THR A 79 -5.63 -16.46 -4.33
N VAL A 80 -6.19 -17.64 -4.61
CA VAL A 80 -7.09 -18.30 -3.65
C VAL A 80 -6.38 -18.55 -2.32
N ALA A 81 -5.11 -18.95 -2.37
CA ALA A 81 -4.32 -19.14 -1.15
C ALA A 81 -4.21 -17.85 -0.33
N LEU A 82 -4.02 -16.72 -1.01
CA LEU A 82 -3.96 -15.43 -0.33
C LEU A 82 -5.30 -15.10 0.36
N VAL A 83 -6.42 -15.35 -0.31
CA VAL A 83 -7.75 -15.12 0.27
C VAL A 83 -7.93 -15.97 1.54
N LYS A 84 -7.55 -17.24 1.48
CA LYS A 84 -7.64 -18.13 2.65
C LYS A 84 -6.76 -17.64 3.79
N GLY A 85 -5.53 -17.24 3.50
CA GLY A 85 -4.62 -16.69 4.50
C GLY A 85 -5.16 -15.40 5.13
N ALA A 86 -5.78 -14.55 4.32
CA ALA A 86 -6.39 -13.31 4.81
C ALA A 86 -7.58 -13.58 5.73
N LEU A 87 -8.39 -14.59 5.43
CA LEU A 87 -9.50 -14.98 6.32
C LEU A 87 -8.98 -15.43 7.70
N ASP A 88 -7.94 -16.24 7.71
CA ASP A 88 -7.33 -16.70 8.97
C ASP A 88 -6.71 -15.54 9.75
N ALA A 89 -5.99 -14.65 9.06
CA ALA A 89 -5.34 -13.50 9.67
C ALA A 89 -6.37 -12.50 10.23
N LYS A 90 -7.47 -12.29 9.52
CA LYS A 90 -8.56 -11.44 9.99
C LYS A 90 -9.05 -11.88 11.37
N GLU A 91 -9.32 -13.17 11.53
CA GLU A 91 -9.82 -13.72 12.79
C GLU A 91 -8.74 -13.71 13.86
N ARG A 92 -7.53 -14.14 13.52
CA ARG A 92 -6.42 -14.22 14.46
C ARG A 92 -6.03 -12.86 15.02
N PHE A 93 -5.94 -11.84 14.17
CA PHE A 93 -5.46 -10.52 14.56
C PHE A 93 -6.58 -9.52 14.85
N GLN A 94 -7.84 -9.89 14.63
CA GLN A 94 -9.01 -9.05 14.86
C GLN A 94 -8.93 -7.72 14.07
N ILE A 95 -8.63 -7.83 12.79
CA ILE A 95 -8.54 -6.70 11.85
C ILE A 95 -9.53 -6.90 10.71
N SER A 96 -9.69 -5.89 9.85
CA SER A 96 -10.55 -6.04 8.67
C SER A 96 -9.97 -7.06 7.69
N PHE A 97 -10.82 -7.62 6.84
CA PHE A 97 -10.36 -8.54 5.78
C PHE A 97 -9.34 -7.83 4.87
N TRP A 98 -9.62 -6.59 4.49
CA TRP A 98 -8.75 -5.87 3.56
C TRP A 98 -7.38 -5.58 4.15
N ASP A 99 -7.32 -5.26 5.44
CA ASP A 99 -6.05 -5.09 6.15
C ASP A 99 -5.31 -6.42 6.24
N ALA A 100 -6.04 -7.50 6.55
CA ALA A 100 -5.45 -8.84 6.60
C ALA A 100 -4.87 -9.24 5.24
N ALA A 101 -5.56 -8.90 4.13
CA ALA A 101 -5.07 -9.20 2.78
C ALA A 101 -3.78 -8.44 2.45
N ILE A 102 -3.63 -7.20 2.93
CA ILE A 102 -2.37 -6.45 2.78
C ILE A 102 -1.24 -7.15 3.52
N ILE A 103 -1.47 -7.52 4.78
CA ILE A 103 -0.46 -8.20 5.61
C ILE A 103 -0.04 -9.53 4.98
N GLU A 104 -1.01 -10.32 4.51
CA GLU A 104 -0.71 -11.63 3.92
C GLU A 104 -0.04 -11.52 2.55
N ALA A 105 -0.34 -10.47 1.77
CA ALA A 105 0.38 -10.19 0.53
C ALA A 105 1.87 -9.90 0.81
N ALA A 106 2.14 -9.08 1.82
CA ALA A 106 3.52 -8.80 2.24
C ALA A 106 4.22 -10.09 2.68
N ARG A 107 3.54 -10.91 3.46
CA ARG A 107 4.07 -12.21 3.92
C ARG A 107 4.41 -13.12 2.76
N ALA A 108 3.53 -13.21 1.77
CA ALA A 108 3.71 -14.06 0.59
C ALA A 108 4.94 -13.67 -0.22
N LEU A 109 5.28 -12.38 -0.26
CA LEU A 109 6.48 -11.87 -0.95
C LEU A 109 7.75 -11.96 -0.09
N GLY A 110 7.63 -12.41 1.15
CA GLY A 110 8.77 -12.44 2.07
C GLY A 110 9.13 -11.09 2.66
N CYS A 111 8.24 -10.11 2.58
CA CYS A 111 8.45 -8.79 3.18
C CYS A 111 8.19 -8.87 4.68
N LYS A 112 9.13 -8.34 5.47
CA LYS A 112 9.00 -8.29 6.94
C LYS A 112 8.48 -6.94 7.43
N THR A 113 8.42 -5.95 6.53
CA THR A 113 7.97 -4.60 6.84
C THR A 113 6.89 -4.17 5.87
N VAL A 114 5.81 -3.60 6.39
CA VAL A 114 4.77 -2.93 5.62
C VAL A 114 4.79 -1.46 5.99
N LEU A 115 4.96 -0.59 4.99
CA LEU A 115 4.89 0.85 5.18
C LEU A 115 3.44 1.29 5.02
N SER A 116 2.85 1.82 6.09
CA SER A 116 1.46 2.26 6.10
C SER A 116 1.21 3.16 7.30
N GLU A 117 0.34 4.16 7.15
CA GLU A 117 -0.09 4.96 8.28
C GLU A 117 -1.35 4.40 8.97
N ASP A 118 -1.99 3.38 8.39
CA ASP A 118 -3.33 2.93 8.81
C ASP A 118 -3.37 1.59 9.54
N LEU A 119 -2.32 0.78 9.48
CA LEU A 119 -2.37 -0.61 9.96
C LEU A 119 -1.84 -0.81 11.38
N GLY A 120 -1.74 0.24 12.16
CA GLY A 120 -1.23 0.17 13.54
C GLY A 120 0.30 0.17 13.59
N SER A 121 0.88 1.38 13.59
CA SER A 121 2.33 1.55 13.60
C SER A 121 2.98 0.80 14.76
N GLY A 122 4.02 0.04 14.45
CA GLY A 122 4.77 -0.75 15.42
C GLY A 122 4.17 -2.13 15.70
N ARG A 123 2.96 -2.42 15.23
CA ARG A 123 2.37 -3.73 15.43
C ARG A 123 3.06 -4.79 14.60
N ASP A 124 3.28 -5.96 15.20
CA ASP A 124 3.87 -7.11 14.54
C ASP A 124 2.78 -8.17 14.32
N TYR A 125 2.59 -8.54 13.06
CA TYR A 125 1.62 -9.55 12.64
C TYR A 125 2.35 -10.86 12.35
N ASP A 126 2.89 -11.47 13.38
CA ASP A 126 3.60 -12.74 13.29
C ASP A 126 4.77 -12.66 12.29
N GLY A 127 5.64 -11.69 12.49
CA GLY A 127 6.84 -11.49 11.68
C GLY A 127 6.71 -10.45 10.57
N VAL A 128 5.51 -9.88 10.36
CA VAL A 128 5.30 -8.75 9.44
C VAL A 128 5.00 -7.52 10.30
N ARG A 129 5.92 -6.58 10.33
CA ARG A 129 5.81 -5.37 11.16
C ARG A 129 5.34 -4.17 10.33
N VAL A 130 4.43 -3.40 10.90
CA VAL A 130 3.97 -2.16 10.28
C VAL A 130 4.82 -0.98 10.77
N GLU A 131 5.27 -0.16 9.84
CA GLU A 131 5.95 1.11 10.12
C GLU A 131 5.20 2.24 9.45
N ASP A 132 4.89 3.29 10.22
CA ASP A 132 4.33 4.53 9.67
C ASP A 132 5.48 5.47 9.31
N PRO A 133 5.77 5.66 8.00
CA PRO A 133 6.90 6.50 7.59
C PRO A 133 6.65 8.00 7.77
N PHE A 134 5.40 8.40 8.04
CA PHE A 134 5.01 9.79 8.21
C PHE A 134 5.08 10.25 9.66
N ARG A 135 5.30 9.33 10.57
CA ARG A 135 5.37 9.61 12.00
C ARG A 135 6.64 10.40 12.32
N GLU A 136 6.46 11.43 13.15
CA GLU A 136 7.58 12.26 13.62
C GLU A 136 8.31 11.65 14.81
#